data_b10517d7b3665a465e5a20bc7a83509d
#
_entry.id   b10517d7b3665a465e5a20bc7a83509d
#
_cell.length_a   1.000
_cell.length_b   1.000
_cell.length_c   1.000
_cell.angle_alpha   90.00
_cell.angle_beta   90.00
_cell.angle_gamma   90.00
#
_symmetry.space_group_name_H-M   'P 1'
#
loop_
_entity.id
_entity.type
_entity.pdbx_description
1 polymer ?
#
loop_
_entity_poly.entity_id
_entity_poly.type
_entity_poly.pdbx_seq_one_letter_code
_entity_poly.pdbx_strand_id
1 'polypeptide(L)'
;RRKPGAYRIDGVIHLAAESHVDRSIKDPFTFAQTNVMGTLTLLQAAKIYWESLSEGYGGKRFYHISTDEVYGALELTHPEGIDSDISAHEVYGDEFFKETTKYNPHSPYSASKAGSDHFVRAFHDTYGMPTVVTNCSNNYGPYQFPEKLIPLFINNIRHRKPLPVYGKGENVLHC
;
A
#
# COMPACT_ATOMS: atom_id res chain seq x y z
N ARG A 1 0.79 -12.20 -34.92
CA ARG A 1 1.78 -11.27 -35.57
C ARG A 1 1.64 -9.91 -34.92
N ARG A 2 2.70 -9.40 -34.25
CA ARG A 2 2.71 -8.06 -33.66
C ARG A 2 2.63 -7.02 -34.78
N LYS A 3 1.82 -5.97 -34.56
CA LYS A 3 1.85 -4.81 -35.43
C LYS A 3 3.26 -4.16 -35.35
N PRO A 4 3.87 -3.73 -36.46
CA PRO A 4 5.12 -2.96 -36.43
C PRO A 4 4.89 -1.70 -35.57
N GLY A 5 5.76 -1.46 -34.57
CA GLY A 5 5.66 -0.33 -33.65
C GLY A 5 4.94 -0.61 -32.32
N ALA A 6 4.51 -1.84 -32.03
CA ALA A 6 3.96 -2.17 -30.70
C ALA A 6 5.10 -2.13 -29.66
N TYR A 7 4.92 -1.31 -28.63
CA TYR A 7 5.84 -1.24 -27.48
C TYR A 7 5.93 -2.60 -26.80
N ARG A 8 7.14 -2.98 -26.42
CA ARG A 8 7.40 -4.13 -25.56
C ARG A 8 7.25 -3.70 -24.12
N ILE A 9 6.44 -4.42 -23.34
CA ILE A 9 6.25 -4.15 -21.92
C ILE A 9 7.11 -5.13 -21.14
N ASP A 10 8.16 -4.62 -20.48
CA ASP A 10 9.08 -5.40 -19.68
C ASP A 10 8.83 -5.23 -18.18
N GLY A 11 8.11 -4.19 -17.77
CA GLY A 11 7.78 -3.93 -16.38
C GLY A 11 6.36 -3.40 -16.18
N VAL A 12 5.79 -3.74 -15.04
CA VAL A 12 4.53 -3.18 -14.55
C VAL A 12 4.80 -2.58 -13.18
N ILE A 13 4.48 -1.30 -12.99
CA ILE A 13 4.47 -0.66 -11.68
C ILE A 13 3.00 -0.40 -11.33
N HIS A 14 2.50 -1.20 -10.38
CA HIS A 14 1.09 -1.22 -10.01
C HIS A 14 0.84 -0.38 -8.75
N LEU A 15 0.41 0.89 -8.96
CA LEU A 15 0.02 1.82 -7.89
C LEU A 15 -1.51 1.99 -7.79
N ALA A 16 -2.27 1.49 -8.76
CA ALA A 16 -3.71 1.70 -8.79
C ALA A 16 -4.40 0.96 -7.64
N ALA A 17 -5.09 1.70 -6.79
CA ALA A 17 -5.85 1.16 -5.67
C ALA A 17 -6.90 2.16 -5.19
N GLU A 18 -7.96 1.65 -4.57
CA GLU A 18 -8.75 2.41 -3.61
C GLU A 18 -7.98 2.46 -2.29
N SER A 19 -7.83 3.65 -1.67
CA SER A 19 -6.88 3.87 -0.58
C SER A 19 -7.42 4.64 0.63
N HIS A 20 -8.73 4.89 0.71
CA HIS A 20 -9.32 5.67 1.80
C HIS A 20 -10.03 4.76 2.80
N VAL A 21 -9.51 4.65 4.03
CA VAL A 21 -10.01 3.73 5.06
C VAL A 21 -11.51 3.93 5.34
N ASP A 22 -11.96 5.18 5.59
CA ASP A 22 -13.37 5.44 5.90
C ASP A 22 -14.32 5.06 4.75
N ARG A 23 -13.88 5.23 3.50
CA ARG A 23 -14.64 4.75 2.34
C ARG A 23 -14.70 3.24 2.29
N SER A 24 -13.61 2.55 2.68
CA SER A 24 -13.60 1.09 2.71
C SER A 24 -14.60 0.51 3.74
N ILE A 25 -14.81 1.22 4.84
CA ILE A 25 -15.80 0.83 5.86
C ILE A 25 -17.24 0.97 5.31
N LYS A 26 -17.48 2.00 4.50
CA LYS A 26 -18.81 2.25 3.90
C LYS A 26 -19.10 1.35 2.71
N ASP A 27 -18.08 1.05 1.90
CA ASP A 27 -18.20 0.22 0.68
C ASP A 27 -16.99 -0.72 0.52
N PRO A 28 -16.93 -1.81 1.28
CA PRO A 28 -15.84 -2.77 1.20
C PRO A 28 -15.79 -3.52 -0.14
N PHE A 29 -16.90 -3.64 -0.85
CA PHE A 29 -16.97 -4.36 -2.13
C PHE A 29 -16.15 -3.65 -3.21
N THR A 30 -16.25 -2.33 -3.32
CA THR A 30 -15.44 -1.54 -4.25
C THR A 30 -13.94 -1.74 -3.97
N PHE A 31 -13.54 -1.81 -2.71
CA PHE A 31 -12.14 -2.07 -2.33
C PHE A 31 -11.68 -3.48 -2.70
N ALA A 32 -12.49 -4.49 -2.45
CA ALA A 32 -12.19 -5.86 -2.86
C ALA A 32 -12.10 -5.97 -4.40
N GLN A 33 -13.04 -5.38 -5.11
CA GLN A 33 -13.06 -5.40 -6.58
C GLN A 33 -11.84 -4.70 -7.17
N THR A 34 -11.51 -3.51 -6.69
CA THR A 34 -10.39 -2.71 -7.22
C THR A 34 -9.04 -3.29 -6.79
N ASN A 35 -8.85 -3.51 -5.48
CA ASN A 35 -7.54 -3.85 -4.96
C ASN A 35 -7.19 -5.33 -5.16
N VAL A 36 -8.13 -6.24 -4.96
CA VAL A 36 -7.88 -7.68 -5.10
C VAL A 36 -8.08 -8.12 -6.55
N MET A 37 -9.30 -7.95 -7.08
CA MET A 37 -9.61 -8.41 -8.43
C MET A 37 -8.87 -7.62 -9.51
N GLY A 38 -8.68 -6.31 -9.32
CA GLY A 38 -7.87 -5.48 -10.22
C GLY A 38 -6.42 -5.94 -10.26
N THR A 39 -5.80 -6.19 -9.11
CA THR A 39 -4.42 -6.73 -9.04
C THR A 39 -4.32 -8.10 -9.71
N LEU A 40 -5.27 -9.01 -9.41
CA LEU A 40 -5.29 -10.34 -10.02
C LEU A 40 -5.44 -10.26 -11.55
N THR A 41 -6.26 -9.35 -12.05
CA THR A 41 -6.44 -9.12 -13.49
C THR A 41 -5.13 -8.66 -14.15
N LEU A 42 -4.41 -7.72 -13.53
CA LEU A 42 -3.12 -7.25 -14.05
C LEU A 42 -2.04 -8.32 -14.00
N LEU A 43 -1.97 -9.10 -12.91
CA LEU A 43 -1.07 -10.24 -12.80
C LEU A 43 -1.31 -11.27 -13.92
N GLN A 44 -2.57 -11.62 -14.14
CA GLN A 44 -2.96 -12.57 -15.17
C GLN A 44 -2.64 -12.03 -16.58
N ALA A 45 -2.91 -10.76 -16.84
CA ALA A 45 -2.59 -10.14 -18.13
C ALA A 45 -1.06 -10.11 -18.37
N ALA A 46 -0.28 -9.72 -17.36
CA ALA A 46 1.18 -9.72 -17.45
C ALA A 46 1.73 -11.13 -17.67
N LYS A 47 1.21 -12.11 -16.94
CA LYS A 47 1.57 -13.52 -17.09
C LYS A 47 1.35 -14.01 -18.53
N ILE A 48 0.13 -13.88 -19.05
CA ILE A 48 -0.22 -14.30 -20.42
C ILE A 48 0.67 -13.59 -21.44
N TYR A 49 0.87 -12.30 -21.28
CA TYR A 49 1.69 -11.53 -22.22
C TYR A 49 3.15 -11.99 -22.19
N TRP A 50 3.78 -12.09 -21.04
CA TRP A 50 5.19 -12.45 -20.94
C TRP A 50 5.46 -13.91 -21.34
N GLU A 51 4.57 -14.83 -20.98
CA GLU A 51 4.67 -16.24 -21.43
C GLU A 51 4.51 -16.41 -22.95
N SER A 52 3.87 -15.44 -23.62
CA SER A 52 3.78 -15.44 -25.09
C SER A 52 5.07 -14.99 -25.79
N LEU A 53 6.06 -14.49 -25.02
CA LEU A 53 7.34 -14.04 -25.53
C LEU A 53 8.35 -15.19 -25.54
N SER A 54 9.30 -15.17 -26.49
CA SER A 54 10.35 -16.17 -26.59
C SER A 54 11.24 -16.23 -25.35
N GLU A 55 11.48 -15.09 -24.70
CA GLU A 55 12.27 -14.93 -23.49
C GLU A 55 11.48 -15.19 -22.19
N GLY A 56 10.16 -15.37 -22.28
CA GLY A 56 9.30 -15.58 -21.12
C GLY A 56 9.44 -14.45 -20.10
N TYR A 57 9.77 -14.81 -18.86
CA TYR A 57 9.98 -13.86 -17.76
C TYR A 57 11.37 -13.21 -17.73
N GLY A 58 12.26 -13.53 -18.65
CA GLY A 58 13.62 -12.95 -18.71
C GLY A 58 13.60 -11.42 -18.82
N GLY A 59 14.22 -10.74 -17.85
CA GLY A 59 14.26 -9.26 -17.80
C GLY A 59 12.94 -8.58 -17.48
N LYS A 60 11.93 -9.32 -17.00
CA LYS A 60 10.61 -8.75 -16.63
C LYS A 60 10.53 -8.43 -15.15
N ARG A 61 9.58 -7.55 -14.77
CA ARG A 61 9.29 -7.24 -13.35
C ARG A 61 7.86 -6.76 -13.18
N PHE A 62 7.16 -7.38 -12.23
CA PHE A 62 5.89 -6.86 -11.72
C PHE A 62 6.12 -6.27 -10.33
N TYR A 63 6.00 -4.95 -10.22
CA TYR A 63 6.23 -4.21 -9.00
C TYR A 63 4.89 -3.77 -8.41
N HIS A 64 4.50 -4.33 -7.26
CA HIS A 64 3.25 -4.06 -6.57
C HIS A 64 3.48 -3.14 -5.37
N ILE A 65 2.78 -2.01 -5.35
CA ILE A 65 2.84 -1.06 -4.24
C ILE A 65 1.72 -1.40 -3.25
N SER A 66 2.10 -1.84 -2.06
CA SER A 66 1.22 -2.11 -0.93
C SER A 66 1.37 -1.05 0.16
N THR A 67 0.98 -1.36 1.37
CA THR A 67 0.96 -0.47 2.53
C THR A 67 1.43 -1.21 3.77
N ASP A 68 2.02 -0.49 4.72
CA ASP A 68 2.36 -0.99 6.05
C ASP A 68 1.13 -1.34 6.89
N GLU A 69 -0.05 -0.78 6.57
CA GLU A 69 -1.31 -1.11 7.24
C GLU A 69 -1.71 -2.60 7.14
N VAL A 70 -1.08 -3.37 6.23
CA VAL A 70 -1.28 -4.83 6.17
C VAL A 70 -0.72 -5.55 7.41
N TYR A 71 0.21 -4.93 8.14
CA TYR A 71 0.79 -5.45 9.38
C TYR A 71 -0.04 -5.10 10.62
N GLY A 72 -1.03 -4.22 10.51
CA GLY A 72 -1.85 -3.72 11.61
C GLY A 72 -1.37 -2.38 12.15
N ALA A 73 -1.58 -2.16 13.44
CA ALA A 73 -1.10 -0.97 14.16
C ALA A 73 0.09 -1.35 15.04
N LEU A 74 1.03 -0.44 15.18
CA LEU A 74 2.05 -0.52 16.23
C LEU A 74 1.40 -0.08 17.55
N GLU A 75 1.54 -0.90 18.58
CA GLU A 75 1.15 -0.50 19.93
C GLU A 75 2.23 0.43 20.47
N LEU A 76 1.82 1.66 20.78
CA LEU A 76 2.72 2.60 21.44
C LEU A 76 2.78 2.25 22.92
N THR A 77 3.84 1.62 23.36
CA THR A 77 4.19 1.59 24.76
C THR A 77 4.79 2.95 25.12
N HIS A 78 3.94 3.89 25.56
CA HIS A 78 4.43 5.12 26.18
C HIS A 78 4.85 4.79 27.62
N PRO A 79 6.14 4.83 27.95
CA PRO A 79 6.52 4.93 29.33
C PRO A 79 5.96 6.26 29.87
N GLU A 80 5.18 6.23 30.94
CA GLU A 80 4.72 7.45 31.61
C GLU A 80 5.91 8.35 31.90
N GLY A 81 5.95 9.58 31.35
CA GLY A 81 6.94 10.59 31.66
C GLY A 81 8.03 10.85 30.63
N ILE A 82 7.83 10.51 29.36
CA ILE A 82 8.82 10.85 28.32
C ILE A 82 8.81 12.35 28.02
N ASP A 83 9.96 12.95 28.22
CA ASP A 83 10.24 14.34 27.87
C ASP A 83 10.36 14.52 26.33
N SER A 84 9.92 15.66 25.80
CA SER A 84 9.79 15.95 24.37
C SER A 84 11.10 15.88 23.56
N ASP A 85 12.23 15.70 24.21
CA ASP A 85 13.57 15.69 23.59
C ASP A 85 14.13 14.29 23.29
N ILE A 86 13.35 13.22 23.55
CA ILE A 86 13.82 11.85 23.29
C ILE A 86 13.58 11.49 21.81
N SER A 87 14.58 10.90 21.17
CA SER A 87 14.51 10.50 19.76
C SER A 87 13.44 9.42 19.57
N ALA A 88 12.78 9.40 18.39
CA ALA A 88 11.78 8.40 18.08
C ALA A 88 12.28 6.96 18.24
N HIS A 89 13.58 6.73 18.00
CA HIS A 89 14.23 5.43 18.16
C HIS A 89 14.27 4.97 19.63
N GLU A 90 14.44 5.90 20.57
CA GLU A 90 14.43 5.60 22.01
C GLU A 90 13.03 5.35 22.54
N VAL A 91 12.01 5.96 21.90
CA VAL A 91 10.58 5.81 22.27
C VAL A 91 10.00 4.49 21.74
N TYR A 92 10.34 4.10 20.50
CA TYR A 92 9.73 2.93 19.84
C TYR A 92 10.57 1.65 19.96
N GLY A 93 11.85 1.77 20.35
CA GLY A 93 12.73 0.61 20.49
C GLY A 93 12.77 -0.27 19.24
N ASP A 94 12.58 -1.58 19.43
CA ASP A 94 12.53 -2.58 18.35
C ASP A 94 11.11 -2.80 17.75
N GLU A 95 10.13 -2.01 18.11
CA GLU A 95 8.71 -2.18 17.73
C GLU A 95 8.40 -1.58 16.35
N PHE A 96 9.25 -1.82 15.37
CA PHE A 96 9.00 -1.45 13.98
C PHE A 96 8.49 -2.67 13.18
N PHE A 97 7.73 -2.41 12.12
CA PHE A 97 7.41 -3.46 11.15
C PHE A 97 8.70 -3.93 10.47
N LYS A 98 8.85 -5.25 10.41
CA LYS A 98 10.00 -5.95 9.78
C LYS A 98 9.44 -6.84 8.67
N GLU A 99 10.29 -7.31 7.76
CA GLU A 99 9.89 -8.24 6.70
C GLU A 99 9.32 -9.56 7.26
N THR A 100 9.64 -9.88 8.50
CA THR A 100 9.13 -11.06 9.23
C THR A 100 7.84 -10.79 10.00
N THR A 101 7.37 -9.53 10.06
CA THR A 101 6.12 -9.19 10.74
C THR A 101 4.94 -9.87 10.03
N LYS A 102 4.09 -10.52 10.81
CA LYS A 102 2.89 -11.18 10.29
C LYS A 102 1.85 -10.16 9.86
N TYR A 103 1.14 -10.44 8.76
CA TYR A 103 0.00 -9.65 8.34
C TYR A 103 -1.12 -9.74 9.37
N ASN A 104 -1.63 -8.58 9.78
CA ASN A 104 -2.72 -8.42 10.74
C ASN A 104 -3.60 -7.20 10.38
N PRO A 105 -4.23 -7.19 9.19
CA PRO A 105 -5.00 -6.04 8.72
C PRO A 105 -6.28 -5.84 9.55
N HIS A 106 -6.58 -4.60 9.92
CA HIS A 106 -7.73 -4.25 10.76
C HIS A 106 -8.83 -3.44 10.07
N SER A 107 -8.65 -3.10 8.78
CA SER A 107 -9.67 -2.39 7.99
C SER A 107 -9.99 -3.14 6.70
N PRO A 108 -11.16 -2.92 6.07
CA PRO A 108 -11.45 -3.47 4.74
C PRO A 108 -10.42 -3.03 3.69
N TYR A 109 -9.89 -1.80 3.78
CA TYR A 109 -8.79 -1.35 2.94
C TYR A 109 -7.54 -2.20 3.15
N SER A 110 -7.03 -2.27 4.38
CA SER A 110 -5.80 -3.04 4.66
C SER A 110 -5.97 -4.54 4.37
N ALA A 111 -7.16 -5.10 4.63
CA ALA A 111 -7.49 -6.48 4.26
C ALA A 111 -7.46 -6.70 2.74
N SER A 112 -7.98 -5.75 1.96
CA SER A 112 -7.95 -5.83 0.49
C SER A 112 -6.53 -5.73 -0.06
N LYS A 113 -5.67 -4.91 0.55
CA LYS A 113 -4.24 -4.81 0.18
C LYS A 113 -3.48 -6.09 0.57
N ALA A 114 -3.70 -6.62 1.77
CA ALA A 114 -3.13 -7.91 2.19
C ALA A 114 -3.53 -9.05 1.24
N GLY A 115 -4.81 -9.09 0.83
CA GLY A 115 -5.30 -10.05 -0.17
C GLY A 115 -4.58 -9.92 -1.50
N SER A 116 -4.36 -8.70 -2.00
CA SER A 116 -3.61 -8.48 -3.24
C SER A 116 -2.14 -8.90 -3.12
N ASP A 117 -1.49 -8.62 -1.99
CA ASP A 117 -0.10 -9.03 -1.74
C ASP A 117 0.06 -10.55 -1.76
N HIS A 118 -0.90 -11.27 -1.18
CA HIS A 118 -0.91 -12.74 -1.22
C HIS A 118 -1.07 -13.28 -2.65
N PHE A 119 -1.87 -12.66 -3.51
CA PHE A 119 -1.95 -13.03 -4.91
C PHE A 119 -0.64 -12.77 -5.65
N VAL A 120 0.01 -11.63 -5.41
CA VAL A 120 1.32 -11.33 -6.01
C VAL A 120 2.36 -12.36 -5.62
N ARG A 121 2.42 -12.75 -4.34
CA ARG A 121 3.29 -13.82 -3.84
C ARG A 121 2.94 -15.17 -4.48
N ALA A 122 1.65 -15.52 -4.53
CA ALA A 122 1.21 -16.78 -5.12
C ALA A 122 1.59 -16.90 -6.60
N PHE A 123 1.56 -15.79 -7.36
CA PHE A 123 2.00 -15.78 -8.76
C PHE A 123 3.51 -15.99 -8.88
N HIS A 124 4.31 -15.48 -7.95
CA HIS A 124 5.73 -15.78 -7.87
C HIS A 124 5.96 -17.27 -7.59
N ASP A 125 5.37 -17.77 -6.50
CA ASP A 125 5.63 -19.12 -6.02
C ASP A 125 5.10 -20.21 -6.98
N THR A 126 3.96 -19.95 -7.63
CA THR A 126 3.29 -20.92 -8.50
C THR A 126 3.82 -20.90 -9.93
N TYR A 127 4.07 -19.71 -10.48
CA TYR A 127 4.40 -19.53 -11.90
C TYR A 127 5.83 -19.06 -12.15
N GLY A 128 6.62 -18.79 -11.09
CA GLY A 128 7.96 -18.21 -11.21
C GLY A 128 7.97 -16.78 -11.75
N MET A 129 6.82 -16.08 -11.66
CA MET A 129 6.70 -14.72 -12.15
C MET A 129 7.57 -13.76 -11.30
N PRO A 130 8.41 -12.90 -11.92
CA PRO A 130 9.31 -12.00 -11.17
C PRO A 130 8.53 -10.83 -10.58
N THR A 131 8.07 -10.99 -9.35
CA THR A 131 7.29 -9.98 -8.62
C THR A 131 8.10 -9.34 -7.51
N VAL A 132 7.74 -8.11 -7.15
CA VAL A 132 8.20 -7.39 -5.96
C VAL A 132 6.97 -6.79 -5.28
N VAL A 133 6.86 -6.94 -3.97
CA VAL A 133 5.89 -6.24 -3.13
C VAL A 133 6.64 -5.25 -2.26
N THR A 134 6.14 -4.01 -2.17
CA THR A 134 6.65 -3.01 -1.22
C THR A 134 5.53 -2.52 -0.33
N ASN A 135 5.78 -2.51 0.96
CA ASN A 135 4.84 -2.04 1.97
C ASN A 135 5.27 -0.63 2.40
N CYS A 136 4.74 0.36 1.70
CA CYS A 136 5.06 1.77 2.01
C CYS A 136 4.31 2.21 3.27
N SER A 137 4.98 2.97 4.12
CA SER A 137 4.32 3.77 5.14
C SER A 137 3.65 5.01 4.51
N ASN A 138 3.21 5.95 5.34
CA ASN A 138 2.52 7.14 4.84
C ASN A 138 3.44 8.01 3.97
N ASN A 139 3.04 8.21 2.73
CA ASN A 139 3.73 9.08 1.80
C ASN A 139 3.10 10.47 1.80
N TYR A 140 3.93 11.50 1.65
CA TYR A 140 3.49 12.88 1.48
C TYR A 140 4.34 13.58 0.42
N GLY A 141 3.79 14.64 -0.18
CA GLY A 141 4.52 15.40 -1.19
C GLY A 141 3.63 16.36 -1.98
N PRO A 142 4.25 17.10 -2.92
CA PRO A 142 3.50 17.97 -3.83
C PRO A 142 2.42 17.19 -4.58
N TYR A 143 1.26 17.85 -4.80
CA TYR A 143 0.10 17.27 -5.50
C TYR A 143 -0.58 16.09 -4.82
N GLN A 144 -0.28 15.82 -3.53
CA GLN A 144 -1.02 14.83 -2.77
C GLN A 144 -2.52 15.15 -2.75
N PHE A 145 -3.36 14.12 -2.90
CA PHE A 145 -4.80 14.28 -2.98
C PHE A 145 -5.37 14.95 -1.71
N PRO A 146 -6.28 15.94 -1.83
CA PRO A 146 -6.68 16.81 -0.74
C PRO A 146 -7.53 16.14 0.37
N GLU A 147 -7.91 14.87 0.24
CA GLU A 147 -8.56 14.10 1.30
C GLU A 147 -7.56 13.54 2.33
N LYS A 148 -6.27 13.53 2.01
CA LYS A 148 -5.22 13.03 2.91
C LYS A 148 -4.87 14.08 3.97
N LEU A 149 -4.36 13.62 5.13
CA LEU A 149 -4.21 14.41 6.34
C LEU A 149 -3.52 15.78 6.11
N ILE A 150 -2.32 15.76 5.54
CA ILE A 150 -1.52 16.98 5.38
C ILE A 150 -2.20 18.01 4.47
N PRO A 151 -2.58 17.68 3.23
CA PRO A 151 -3.24 18.65 2.36
C PRO A 151 -4.63 19.04 2.86
N LEU A 152 -5.36 18.15 3.53
CA LEU A 152 -6.65 18.45 4.16
C LEU A 152 -6.49 19.49 5.26
N PHE A 153 -5.50 19.32 6.15
CA PHE A 153 -5.23 20.26 7.24
C PHE A 153 -4.79 21.61 6.69
N ILE A 154 -3.87 21.64 5.74
CA ILE A 154 -3.45 22.90 5.08
C ILE A 154 -4.64 23.62 4.47
N ASN A 155 -5.49 22.90 3.74
CA ASN A 155 -6.69 23.48 3.12
C ASN A 155 -7.67 24.03 4.17
N ASN A 156 -7.93 23.26 5.23
CA ASN A 156 -8.85 23.68 6.30
C ASN A 156 -8.31 24.91 7.06
N ILE A 157 -7.03 24.94 7.41
CA ILE A 157 -6.40 26.10 8.05
C ILE A 157 -6.53 27.34 7.18
N ARG A 158 -6.21 27.24 5.87
CA ARG A 158 -6.33 28.36 4.92
C ARG A 158 -7.75 28.90 4.81
N HIS A 159 -8.75 28.05 4.95
CA HIS A 159 -10.16 28.43 4.87
C HIS A 159 -10.82 28.61 6.25
N ARG A 160 -10.05 28.62 7.33
CA ARG A 160 -10.53 28.74 8.72
C ARG A 160 -11.61 27.73 9.07
N LYS A 161 -11.49 26.51 8.55
CA LYS A 161 -12.37 25.37 8.83
C LYS A 161 -11.80 24.55 10.00
N PRO A 162 -12.66 23.87 10.78
CA PRO A 162 -12.20 22.94 11.81
C PRO A 162 -11.30 21.84 11.24
N LEU A 163 -10.29 21.42 12.03
CA LEU A 163 -9.46 20.27 11.70
C LEU A 163 -10.18 19.00 12.19
N PRO A 164 -10.40 18.01 11.31
CA PRO A 164 -11.01 16.76 11.75
C PRO A 164 -10.00 15.97 12.60
N VAL A 165 -10.47 15.47 13.74
CA VAL A 165 -9.72 14.52 14.58
C VAL A 165 -10.45 13.19 14.48
N TYR A 166 -9.74 12.15 14.06
CA TYR A 166 -10.28 10.81 13.95
C TYR A 166 -10.02 10.02 15.24
N GLY A 167 -11.06 9.37 15.77
CA GLY A 167 -10.99 8.66 17.04
C GLY A 167 -10.61 9.60 18.18
N LYS A 168 -9.64 9.20 19.00
CA LYS A 168 -9.08 10.01 20.10
C LYS A 168 -7.87 10.86 19.72
N GLY A 169 -7.43 10.78 18.45
CA GLY A 169 -6.23 11.46 17.98
C GLY A 169 -4.93 10.72 18.35
N GLU A 170 -5.01 9.47 18.76
CA GLU A 170 -3.88 8.64 19.19
C GLU A 170 -3.20 7.88 18.00
N ASN A 171 -3.67 8.14 16.77
CA ASN A 171 -3.10 7.48 15.59
C ASN A 171 -1.69 8.00 15.31
N VAL A 172 -0.72 7.10 15.26
CA VAL A 172 0.65 7.40 14.87
C VAL A 172 0.81 7.23 13.37
N LEU A 173 1.30 8.27 12.71
CA LEU A 173 1.62 8.25 11.30
C LEU A 173 3.11 8.00 11.16
N HIS A 174 3.48 6.86 10.59
CA HIS A 174 4.84 6.62 10.13
C HIS A 174 5.01 7.22 8.73
N CYS A 175 6.01 8.05 8.56
CA CYS A 175 6.34 8.67 7.27
C CYS A 175 7.75 8.27 6.84
#